data_70d0df442b86bf7d6fc48a7af8a26775
#
_entry.id   70d0df442b86bf7d6fc48a7af8a26775
#
_cell.length_a   1.000
_cell.length_b   1.000
_cell.length_c   1.000
_cell.angle_alpha   90.00
_cell.angle_beta   90.00
_cell.angle_gamma   90.00
#
_symmetry.space_group_name_H-M   'P 1'
#
loop_
_entity.id
_entity.type
_entity.pdbx_description
1 polymer ?
#
loop_
_entity_poly.entity_id
_entity_poly.type
_entity_poly.pdbx_seq_one_letter_code
_entity_poly.pdbx_strand_id
1 'polypeptide(L)'
;MVSARLTQLIESNWREIAELAARRLAADPRSSNYHQMKPAEIHDRAYEILHNLSFWLVAGDRVELHRRYVALGQIRCAEGMPAMQVVRKLQVIKQAVREYVRDHRMGPDVVELHGEYDLTSALDLFFDEAIYGIVKGFELQWEFDEDRMDSVLNGPSA
;
A
#
# COMPACT_ATOMS: atom_id res chain seq x y z
N MET A 1 16.51 -0.26 -14.79
CA MET A 1 16.94 -0.37 -13.37
C MET A 1 16.62 0.93 -12.65
N VAL A 2 15.97 0.87 -11.53
CA VAL A 2 15.63 2.07 -10.76
C VAL A 2 16.91 2.77 -10.31
N SER A 3 16.99 4.07 -10.51
CA SER A 3 18.13 4.86 -10.06
C SER A 3 18.27 4.80 -8.53
N ALA A 4 19.47 4.48 -8.04
CA ALA A 4 19.80 4.50 -6.62
C ALA A 4 19.46 5.85 -5.97
N ARG A 5 19.59 6.95 -6.71
CA ARG A 5 19.25 8.30 -6.27
C ARG A 5 17.77 8.49 -6.02
N LEU A 6 16.91 7.94 -6.89
CA LEU A 6 15.44 8.01 -6.71
C LEU A 6 14.99 7.13 -5.56
N THR A 7 15.58 5.95 -5.41
CA THR A 7 15.32 5.09 -4.24
C THR A 7 15.71 5.80 -2.95
N GLN A 8 16.89 6.42 -2.93
CA GLN A 8 17.36 7.20 -1.77
C GLN A 8 16.48 8.41 -1.48
N LEU A 9 15.94 9.08 -2.51
CA LEU A 9 15.01 10.19 -2.34
C LEU A 9 13.78 9.74 -1.55
N ILE A 10 13.20 8.59 -1.88
CA ILE A 10 12.05 8.02 -1.17
C ILE A 10 12.45 7.63 0.26
N GLU A 11 13.55 6.90 0.43
CA GLU A 11 14.02 6.44 1.74
C GLU A 11 14.34 7.58 2.71
N SER A 12 14.98 8.63 2.20
CA SER A 12 15.38 9.78 3.03
C SER A 12 14.21 10.70 3.40
N ASN A 13 13.11 10.66 2.63
CA ASN A 13 12.01 11.60 2.76
C ASN A 13 10.66 10.91 3.02
N TRP A 14 10.69 9.68 3.52
CA TRP A 14 9.46 8.93 3.76
C TRP A 14 8.45 9.66 4.68
N ARG A 15 8.94 10.46 5.63
CA ARG A 15 8.07 11.24 6.53
C ARG A 15 7.26 12.28 5.77
N GLU A 16 7.92 13.04 4.90
CA GLU A 16 7.25 14.04 4.06
C GLU A 16 6.26 13.41 3.09
N ILE A 17 6.62 12.25 2.51
CA ILE A 17 5.72 11.49 1.64
C ILE A 17 4.53 10.95 2.44
N ALA A 18 4.75 10.44 3.64
CA ALA A 18 3.68 9.96 4.52
C ALA A 18 2.74 11.10 4.94
N GLU A 19 3.26 12.28 5.24
CA GLU A 19 2.46 13.49 5.54
C GLU A 19 1.64 13.93 4.33
N LEU A 20 2.22 13.92 3.13
CA LEU A 20 1.51 14.23 1.89
C LEU A 20 0.37 13.21 1.66
N ALA A 21 0.65 11.92 1.82
CA ALA A 21 -0.35 10.86 1.69
C ALA A 21 -1.47 11.02 2.72
N ALA A 22 -1.14 11.34 3.97
CA ALA A 22 -2.13 11.57 5.02
C ALA A 22 -3.05 12.76 4.70
N ARG A 23 -2.50 13.86 4.21
CA ARG A 23 -3.29 15.01 3.76
C ARG A 23 -4.22 14.66 2.59
N ARG A 24 -3.72 13.88 1.63
CA ARG A 24 -4.52 13.42 0.48
C ARG A 24 -5.64 12.49 0.92
N LEU A 25 -5.39 11.57 1.83
CA LEU A 25 -6.41 10.68 2.40
C LEU A 25 -7.49 11.47 3.15
N ALA A 26 -7.10 12.45 3.94
CA ALA A 26 -8.04 13.32 4.68
C ALA A 26 -8.93 14.15 3.75
N ALA A 27 -8.43 14.54 2.58
CA ALA A 27 -9.16 15.33 1.60
C ALA A 27 -9.92 14.47 0.56
N ASP A 28 -9.64 13.17 0.48
CA ASP A 28 -10.23 12.28 -0.51
C ASP A 28 -11.64 11.83 -0.08
N PRO A 29 -12.71 12.18 -0.83
CA PRO A 29 -14.07 11.77 -0.46
C PRO A 29 -14.28 10.25 -0.50
N ARG A 30 -13.43 9.50 -1.20
CA ARG A 30 -13.48 8.02 -1.27
C ARG A 30 -12.77 7.33 -0.10
N SER A 31 -12.10 8.08 0.77
CA SER A 31 -11.33 7.58 1.91
C SER A 31 -12.01 7.89 3.25
N SER A 32 -13.33 7.77 3.33
CA SER A 32 -14.13 8.17 4.48
C SER A 32 -13.71 7.49 5.80
N ASN A 33 -13.28 6.23 5.76
CA ASN A 33 -12.81 5.52 6.95
C ASN A 33 -11.53 6.14 7.54
N TYR A 34 -10.72 6.83 6.74
CA TYR A 34 -9.50 7.49 7.20
C TYR A 34 -9.75 8.90 7.75
N HIS A 35 -10.90 9.51 7.46
CA HIS A 35 -11.27 10.82 8.00
C HIS A 35 -11.47 10.80 9.52
N GLN A 36 -11.82 9.65 10.08
CA GLN A 36 -12.06 9.47 11.51
C GLN A 36 -10.83 8.92 12.26
N MET A 37 -9.80 8.50 11.53
CA MET A 37 -8.57 8.04 12.15
C MET A 37 -7.74 9.19 12.70
N LYS A 38 -7.00 8.92 13.76
CA LYS A 38 -6.01 9.87 14.28
C LYS A 38 -4.91 10.09 13.25
N PRO A 39 -4.41 11.33 13.05
CA PRO A 39 -3.34 11.61 12.09
C PRO A 39 -2.10 10.72 12.28
N ALA A 40 -1.71 10.42 13.52
CA ALA A 40 -0.59 9.53 13.81
C ALA A 40 -0.81 8.11 13.28
N GLU A 41 -2.02 7.58 13.38
CA GLU A 41 -2.36 6.25 12.88
C GLU A 41 -2.33 6.18 11.34
N ILE A 42 -2.85 7.20 10.66
CA ILE A 42 -2.76 7.31 9.20
C ILE A 42 -1.30 7.38 8.76
N HIS A 43 -0.50 8.15 9.46
CA HIS A 43 0.93 8.29 9.20
C HIS A 43 1.68 6.96 9.36
N ASP A 44 1.40 6.20 10.41
CA ASP A 44 2.00 4.89 10.64
C ASP A 44 1.63 3.88 9.55
N ARG A 45 0.40 3.89 9.09
CA ARG A 45 -0.07 3.03 7.99
C ARG A 45 0.59 3.41 6.66
N ALA A 46 0.77 4.69 6.39
CA ALA A 46 1.50 5.16 5.21
C ALA A 46 2.99 4.77 5.28
N TYR A 47 3.60 4.93 6.44
CA TYR A 47 4.99 4.52 6.68
C TYR A 47 5.23 3.04 6.40
N GLU A 48 4.36 2.17 6.89
CA GLU A 48 4.46 0.72 6.68
C GLU A 48 4.53 0.38 5.17
N ILE A 49 3.70 1.03 4.37
CA ILE A 49 3.68 0.82 2.91
C ILE A 49 4.96 1.37 2.26
N LEU A 50 5.40 2.56 2.66
CA LEU A 50 6.63 3.16 2.13
C LEU A 50 7.86 2.35 2.50
N HIS A 51 7.90 1.78 3.70
CA HIS A 51 8.96 0.88 4.13
C HIS A 51 9.01 -0.41 3.28
N ASN A 52 7.86 -1.01 3.02
CA ASN A 52 7.74 -2.18 2.14
C ASN A 52 8.14 -1.85 0.70
N LEU A 53 7.79 -0.67 0.20
CA LEU A 53 8.18 -0.18 -1.12
C LEU A 53 9.70 -0.06 -1.23
N SER A 54 10.35 0.56 -0.25
CA SER A 54 11.81 0.70 -0.21
C SER A 54 12.51 -0.65 -0.25
N PHE A 55 12.05 -1.59 0.57
CA PHE A 55 12.58 -2.95 0.58
C PHE A 55 12.40 -3.65 -0.76
N TRP A 56 11.24 -3.55 -1.37
CA TRP A 56 10.94 -4.17 -2.65
C TRP A 56 11.77 -3.57 -3.80
N LEU A 57 11.99 -2.25 -3.81
CA LEU A 57 12.81 -1.60 -4.84
C LEU A 57 14.25 -2.12 -4.87
N VAL A 58 14.75 -2.60 -3.73
CA VAL A 58 16.09 -3.20 -3.61
C VAL A 58 16.07 -4.71 -3.87
N ALA A 59 15.18 -5.45 -3.23
CA ALA A 59 15.17 -6.91 -3.24
C ALA A 59 14.41 -7.51 -4.43
N GLY A 60 13.34 -6.87 -4.91
CA GLY A 60 12.52 -7.31 -6.04
C GLY A 60 11.79 -8.64 -5.84
N ASP A 61 11.60 -9.08 -4.60
CA ASP A 61 10.96 -10.36 -4.29
C ASP A 61 9.42 -10.25 -4.34
N ARG A 62 8.84 -10.64 -5.48
CA ARG A 62 7.39 -10.60 -5.70
C ARG A 62 6.63 -11.61 -4.84
N VAL A 63 7.20 -12.76 -4.54
CA VAL A 63 6.56 -13.81 -3.74
C VAL A 63 6.39 -13.31 -2.30
N GLU A 64 7.43 -12.74 -1.72
CA GLU A 64 7.39 -12.15 -0.39
C GLU A 64 6.44 -10.96 -0.33
N LEU A 65 6.46 -10.09 -1.33
CA LEU A 65 5.54 -8.97 -1.44
C LEU A 65 4.08 -9.43 -1.45
N HIS A 66 3.76 -10.40 -2.29
CA HIS A 66 2.43 -10.99 -2.36
C HIS A 66 1.99 -11.55 -1.00
N ARG A 67 2.84 -12.35 -0.37
CA ARG A 67 2.58 -12.95 0.94
C ARG A 67 2.26 -11.90 2.02
N ARG A 68 3.04 -10.83 2.07
CA ARG A 68 2.84 -9.73 3.04
C ARG A 68 1.50 -9.03 2.84
N TYR A 69 1.13 -8.75 1.61
CA TYR A 69 -0.12 -8.03 1.33
C TYR A 69 -1.36 -8.91 1.45
N VAL A 70 -1.25 -10.22 1.17
CA VAL A 70 -2.32 -11.18 1.50
C VAL A 70 -2.56 -11.18 3.01
N ALA A 71 -1.51 -11.32 3.82
CA ALA A 71 -1.62 -11.29 5.27
C ALA A 71 -2.21 -9.97 5.79
N LEU A 72 -1.79 -8.83 5.23
CA LEU A 72 -2.33 -7.52 5.58
C LEU A 72 -3.83 -7.42 5.23
N GLY A 73 -4.23 -7.93 4.07
CA GLY A 73 -5.65 -7.99 3.68
C GLY A 73 -6.51 -8.78 4.66
N GLN A 74 -6.02 -9.92 5.12
CA GLN A 74 -6.69 -10.72 6.15
C GLN A 74 -6.83 -9.96 7.47
N ILE A 75 -5.77 -9.28 7.91
CA ILE A 75 -5.77 -8.47 9.13
C ILE A 75 -6.79 -7.33 9.02
N ARG A 76 -6.78 -6.58 7.94
CA ARG A 76 -7.70 -5.45 7.73
C ARG A 76 -9.16 -5.90 7.62
N CYS A 77 -9.40 -7.04 6.99
CA CYS A 77 -10.72 -7.66 6.96
C CYS A 77 -11.20 -8.01 8.37
N ALA A 78 -10.36 -8.65 9.17
CA ALA A 78 -10.69 -9.00 10.57
C ALA A 78 -10.93 -7.77 11.45
N GLU A 79 -10.28 -6.63 11.16
CA GLU A 79 -10.52 -5.35 11.82
C GLU A 79 -11.83 -4.67 11.39
N GLY A 80 -12.56 -5.23 10.43
CA GLY A 80 -13.80 -4.65 9.90
C GLY A 80 -13.60 -3.53 8.88
N MET A 81 -12.40 -3.35 8.34
CA MET A 81 -12.17 -2.38 7.28
C MET A 81 -12.80 -2.84 5.97
N PRO A 82 -13.51 -1.98 5.23
CA PRO A 82 -13.95 -2.32 3.89
C PRO A 82 -12.75 -2.47 2.94
N ALA A 83 -12.76 -3.52 2.10
CA ALA A 83 -11.70 -3.78 1.13
C ALA A 83 -11.43 -2.56 0.23
N MET A 84 -12.48 -1.90 -0.23
CA MET A 84 -12.41 -0.71 -1.07
C MET A 84 -11.63 0.44 -0.40
N GLN A 85 -11.75 0.62 0.92
CA GLN A 85 -11.02 1.65 1.65
C GLN A 85 -9.52 1.34 1.71
N VAL A 86 -9.16 0.08 1.92
CA VAL A 86 -7.74 -0.35 1.94
C VAL A 86 -7.11 -0.20 0.56
N VAL A 87 -7.82 -0.59 -0.50
CA VAL A 87 -7.36 -0.40 -1.89
C VAL A 87 -7.19 1.10 -2.20
N ARG A 88 -8.16 1.92 -1.82
CA ARG A 88 -8.08 3.38 -2.06
C ARG A 88 -6.88 4.01 -1.36
N LYS A 89 -6.59 3.61 -0.14
CA LYS A 89 -5.38 4.04 0.58
C LYS A 89 -4.11 3.77 -0.23
N LEU A 90 -3.96 2.57 -0.77
CA LEU A 90 -2.81 2.21 -1.61
C LEU A 90 -2.72 3.09 -2.85
N GLN A 91 -3.83 3.36 -3.52
CA GLN A 91 -3.87 4.23 -4.69
C GLN A 91 -3.46 5.67 -4.34
N VAL A 92 -3.93 6.20 -3.22
CA VAL A 92 -3.58 7.55 -2.76
C VAL A 92 -2.10 7.65 -2.40
N ILE A 93 -1.55 6.65 -1.72
CA ILE A 93 -0.12 6.61 -1.38
C ILE A 93 0.73 6.53 -2.66
N LYS A 94 0.36 5.71 -3.62
CA LYS A 94 1.02 5.65 -4.94
C LYS A 94 1.08 7.03 -5.61
N GLN A 95 -0.04 7.74 -5.62
CA GLN A 95 -0.12 9.09 -6.19
C GLN A 95 0.77 10.07 -5.43
N ALA A 96 0.80 9.99 -4.10
CA ALA A 96 1.66 10.84 -3.27
C ALA A 96 3.15 10.60 -3.54
N VAL A 97 3.58 9.36 -3.69
CA VAL A 97 4.96 9.02 -4.07
C VAL A 97 5.31 9.62 -5.43
N ARG A 98 4.44 9.43 -6.42
CA ARG A 98 4.65 9.96 -7.77
C ARG A 98 4.74 11.48 -7.80
N GLU A 99 3.86 12.15 -7.07
CA GLU A 99 3.83 13.62 -6.94
C GLU A 99 5.13 14.12 -6.29
N TYR A 100 5.53 13.51 -5.20
CA TYR A 100 6.76 13.87 -4.49
C TYR A 100 8.00 13.74 -5.37
N VAL A 101 8.16 12.61 -6.04
CA VAL A 101 9.29 12.35 -6.95
C VAL A 101 9.31 13.37 -8.09
N ARG A 102 8.16 13.64 -8.70
CA ARG A 102 8.06 14.63 -9.78
C ARG A 102 8.47 16.03 -9.31
N ASP A 103 8.04 16.45 -8.14
CA ASP A 103 8.26 17.81 -7.63
C ASP A 103 9.68 18.01 -7.07
N HIS A 104 10.37 16.94 -6.71
CA HIS A 104 11.71 16.98 -6.12
C HIS A 104 12.82 16.46 -7.05
N ARG A 105 12.51 16.19 -8.31
CA ARG A 105 13.53 15.83 -9.29
C ARG A 105 14.45 17.01 -9.58
N MET A 106 15.75 16.72 -9.70
CA MET A 106 16.76 17.73 -9.96
C MET A 106 17.13 17.78 -11.46
N GLY A 107 16.41 18.57 -12.23
CA GLY A 107 16.75 18.94 -13.61
C GLY A 107 16.34 17.92 -14.70
N PRO A 108 16.43 18.31 -15.99
CA PRO A 108 16.01 17.51 -17.14
C PRO A 108 17.14 16.62 -17.69
N ASP A 109 17.93 15.96 -16.84
CA ASP A 109 18.95 15.02 -17.29
C ASP A 109 18.27 13.77 -17.88
N VAL A 110 18.76 13.31 -19.04
CA VAL A 110 18.27 12.11 -19.73
C VAL A 110 18.38 10.87 -18.82
N VAL A 111 19.44 10.79 -18.03
CA VAL A 111 19.62 9.69 -17.08
C VAL A 111 18.59 9.73 -15.95
N GLU A 112 18.24 10.92 -15.47
CA GLU A 112 17.19 11.09 -14.46
C GLU A 112 15.81 10.79 -15.04
N LEU A 113 15.52 11.16 -16.29
CA LEU A 113 14.27 10.82 -16.96
C LEU A 113 14.09 9.31 -17.15
N HIS A 114 15.15 8.59 -17.53
CA HIS A 114 15.13 7.13 -17.59
C HIS A 114 14.95 6.48 -16.21
N GLY A 115 15.64 6.98 -15.20
CA GLY A 115 15.48 6.51 -13.83
C GLY A 115 14.09 6.76 -13.27
N GLU A 116 13.47 7.89 -13.61
CA GLU A 116 12.09 8.23 -13.24
C GLU A 116 11.08 7.30 -13.93
N TYR A 117 11.29 6.98 -15.21
CA TYR A 117 10.47 6.01 -15.94
C TYR A 117 10.57 4.62 -15.33
N ASP A 118 11.77 4.15 -15.04
CA ASP A 118 12.01 2.87 -14.40
C ASP A 118 11.37 2.81 -13.00
N LEU A 119 11.47 3.88 -12.23
CA LEU A 119 10.81 3.99 -10.93
C LEU A 119 9.29 3.96 -11.07
N THR A 120 8.73 4.69 -12.03
CA THR A 120 7.28 4.69 -12.30
C THR A 120 6.79 3.29 -12.62
N SER A 121 7.50 2.55 -13.47
CA SER A 121 7.18 1.17 -13.80
C SER A 121 7.28 0.25 -12.58
N ALA A 122 8.31 0.43 -11.75
CA ALA A 122 8.49 -0.33 -10.52
C ALA A 122 7.38 -0.03 -9.49
N LEU A 123 6.96 1.23 -9.37
CA LEU A 123 5.82 1.61 -8.53
C LEU A 123 4.52 0.97 -9.00
N ASP A 124 4.27 0.96 -10.30
CA ASP A 124 3.08 0.31 -10.86
C ASP A 124 3.05 -1.18 -10.50
N LEU A 125 4.14 -1.91 -10.72
CA LEU A 125 4.24 -3.32 -10.36
C LEU A 125 4.05 -3.56 -8.87
N PHE A 126 4.67 -2.74 -8.01
CA PHE A 126 4.53 -2.85 -6.57
C PHE A 126 3.07 -2.69 -6.12
N PHE A 127 2.44 -1.60 -6.52
CA PHE A 127 1.08 -1.30 -6.08
C PHE A 127 0.04 -2.23 -6.70
N ASP A 128 0.22 -2.69 -7.92
CA ASP A 128 -0.65 -3.69 -8.53
C ASP A 128 -0.58 -5.01 -7.77
N GLU A 129 0.62 -5.49 -7.42
CA GLU A 129 0.79 -6.69 -6.62
C GLU A 129 0.26 -6.53 -5.18
N ALA A 130 0.49 -5.38 -4.58
CA ALA A 130 -0.03 -5.05 -3.25
C ALA A 130 -1.57 -5.06 -3.22
N ILE A 131 -2.21 -4.43 -4.20
CA ILE A 131 -3.67 -4.38 -4.32
C ILE A 131 -4.23 -5.78 -4.56
N TYR A 132 -3.62 -6.56 -5.46
CA TYR A 132 -4.02 -7.94 -5.70
C TYR A 132 -3.94 -8.78 -4.41
N GLY A 133 -2.84 -8.66 -3.68
CA GLY A 133 -2.65 -9.35 -2.40
C GLY A 133 -3.69 -8.98 -1.36
N ILE A 134 -3.98 -7.68 -1.21
CA ILE A 134 -5.03 -7.19 -0.29
C ILE A 134 -6.39 -7.81 -0.62
N VAL A 135 -6.81 -7.74 -1.88
CA VAL A 135 -8.12 -8.30 -2.30
C VAL A 135 -8.18 -9.79 -2.03
N LYS A 136 -7.14 -10.53 -2.38
CA LYS A 136 -7.04 -11.97 -2.09
C LYS A 136 -7.11 -12.25 -0.58
N GLY A 137 -6.45 -11.46 0.24
CA GLY A 137 -6.49 -11.59 1.70
C GLY A 137 -7.90 -11.40 2.26
N PHE A 138 -8.65 -10.41 1.76
CA PHE A 138 -10.06 -10.20 2.11
C PHE A 138 -10.93 -11.39 1.72
N GLU A 139 -10.78 -11.90 0.50
CA GLU A 139 -11.56 -13.06 0.04
C GLU A 139 -11.29 -14.31 0.87
N LEU A 140 -10.02 -14.59 1.18
CA LEU A 140 -9.65 -15.72 2.04
C LEU A 140 -10.24 -15.58 3.45
N GLN A 141 -10.26 -14.37 4.01
CA GLN A 141 -10.83 -14.14 5.34
C GLN A 141 -12.34 -14.31 5.35
N TRP A 142 -13.05 -13.88 4.32
CA TRP A 142 -14.49 -14.09 4.19
C TRP A 142 -14.84 -15.58 4.10
N GLU A 143 -14.11 -16.37 3.29
CA GLU A 143 -14.28 -17.83 3.21
C GLU A 143 -14.07 -18.48 4.60
N PHE A 144 -13.05 -18.08 5.30
CA PHE A 144 -12.77 -18.58 6.66
C PHE A 144 -13.90 -18.24 7.64
N ASP A 145 -14.42 -17.04 7.58
CA ASP A 145 -15.52 -16.58 8.44
C ASP A 145 -16.83 -17.32 8.11
N GLU A 146 -17.13 -17.58 6.84
CA GLU A 146 -18.28 -18.38 6.40
C GLU A 146 -18.17 -19.82 6.92
N ASP A 147 -17.05 -20.49 6.73
CA ASP A 147 -16.81 -21.86 7.20
C ASP A 147 -16.97 -21.95 8.74
N ARG A 148 -16.50 -20.95 9.45
CA ARG A 148 -16.63 -20.86 10.91
C ARG A 148 -18.08 -20.68 11.34
N MET A 149 -18.84 -19.85 10.65
CA MET A 149 -20.27 -19.64 10.89
C MET A 149 -21.07 -20.93 10.65
N ASP A 150 -20.79 -21.63 9.53
CA ASP A 150 -21.43 -22.89 9.20
C ASP A 150 -21.13 -23.97 10.23
N SER A 151 -19.91 -24.04 10.75
CA SER A 151 -19.56 -25.00 11.79
C SER A 151 -20.23 -24.73 13.14
N VAL A 152 -20.53 -23.46 13.45
CA VAL A 152 -21.26 -23.06 14.66
C VAL A 152 -22.75 -23.36 14.53
N LEU A 153 -23.33 -23.11 13.35
CA LEU A 153 -24.75 -23.33 13.07
C LEU A 153 -25.09 -24.82 12.89
N ASN A 154 -24.16 -25.61 12.33
CA ASN A 154 -24.28 -27.03 12.04
C ASN A 154 -23.44 -27.89 12.98
N GLY A 155 -23.20 -27.46 14.21
CA GLY A 155 -22.42 -28.20 15.21
C GLY A 155 -22.91 -29.63 15.35
N PRO A 156 -22.07 -30.57 15.83
CA PRO A 156 -22.40 -31.99 15.84
C PRO A 156 -23.72 -32.20 16.53
N SER A 157 -24.70 -32.72 15.78
CA SER A 157 -25.94 -33.22 16.33
C SER A 157 -25.58 -34.30 17.35
N ALA A 158 -25.81 -34.04 18.59
CA ALA A 158 -25.61 -35.01 19.65
C ALA A 158 -26.55 -36.20 19.48
#